data_9ce9fd48f809dcc48cbbd44abcbae3c1
#
_entry.id   9ce9fd48f809dcc48cbbd44abcbae3c1
#
_cell.length_a   1.000
_cell.length_b   1.000
_cell.length_c   1.000
_cell.angle_alpha   90.00
_cell.angle_beta   90.00
_cell.angle_gamma   90.00
#
_symmetry.space_group_name_H-M   'P 1'
#
loop_
_entity.id
_entity.type
_entity.pdbx_description
1 polymer ?
#
loop_
_entity_poly.entity_id
_entity_poly.type
_entity_poly.pdbx_seq_one_letter_code
_entity_poly.pdbx_strand_id
1 'polypeptide(L)'
;MLFLFEDYALDSKRRELRRGAALLSMEPQVFDLLEFLVRNRDRVVSKDDLLASVWGGRIVSESTVASRINSVRRVIGDDGEQQRLIRTIIGKGVRFVGAAREQQDTDQSAAPAVVPRLSIVVLPFASFSDDPGLEFFADGITDDLTTDLSRISGGFVIARSTAFTYKGQPVDVKKTGRELGVHYVVEGSIRPAGDLLRVNIQLTDAESGAHLWTDRFDTDPVGLAQAQSEITGRLARTINFKLVEAESLRIERERVFDPDPHDLLIRGWAALVRPISAATLQEARRLFERVLEIDADSVAAKVGLAHALSGNIADGWSTSVQKDQARAEQLLLQAIELDANSFRARWALGLLRRLQNRLHESRVELETAIALVPNYAPAFWQLGMTLICLGRPDAAIPEIEKGIRLGPYDTASPSAYSMLSWPTYYWATSSGRLNFLERPGLATRGFIFPICFWRAPWG
;
A
#
# COMPACT_ATOMS: atom_id res chain seq x y z
N MET A 1 25.53 5.66 15.33
CA MET A 1 26.45 5.09 16.35
C MET A 1 25.65 4.99 17.65
N LEU A 2 25.60 3.80 18.25
CA LEU A 2 24.84 3.50 19.46
C LEU A 2 25.79 3.08 20.55
N PHE A 3 25.70 3.72 21.71
CA PHE A 3 26.46 3.35 22.90
C PHE A 3 25.54 2.72 23.94
N LEU A 4 25.88 1.52 24.37
CA LEU A 4 25.15 0.78 25.42
C LEU A 4 25.97 0.78 26.71
N PHE A 5 25.39 1.22 27.81
CA PHE A 5 26.00 1.18 29.15
C PHE A 5 24.92 0.95 30.21
N GLU A 6 25.14 -0.03 31.06
CA GLU A 6 24.13 -0.52 32.00
C GLU A 6 22.79 -0.82 31.30
N ASP A 7 21.70 -0.16 31.72
CA ASP A 7 20.37 -0.24 31.10
C ASP A 7 20.05 0.95 30.14
N TYR A 8 21.10 1.74 29.81
CA TYR A 8 20.98 2.89 28.91
C TYR A 8 21.46 2.60 27.49
N ALA A 9 20.76 3.19 26.53
CA ALA A 9 21.10 3.21 25.09
C ALA A 9 21.16 4.66 24.61
N LEU A 10 22.35 5.15 24.25
CA LEU A 10 22.59 6.49 23.71
C LEU A 10 22.75 6.41 22.20
N ASP A 11 21.78 6.92 21.45
CA ASP A 11 21.80 6.96 19.98
C ASP A 11 22.25 8.34 19.48
N SER A 12 23.46 8.40 18.94
CA SER A 12 24.04 9.64 18.38
C SER A 12 23.31 10.14 17.13
N LYS A 13 22.74 9.25 16.28
CA LYS A 13 22.06 9.66 15.04
C LYS A 13 20.70 10.26 15.35
N ARG A 14 19.93 9.59 16.22
CA ARG A 14 18.59 10.04 16.63
C ARG A 14 18.64 11.12 17.72
N ARG A 15 19.81 11.33 18.35
CA ARG A 15 19.99 12.20 19.52
C ARG A 15 19.03 11.83 20.65
N GLU A 16 18.93 10.52 20.93
CA GLU A 16 18.04 9.95 21.95
C GLU A 16 18.83 9.20 23.02
N LEU A 17 18.38 9.33 24.27
CA LEU A 17 18.80 8.47 25.37
C LEU A 17 17.59 7.65 25.83
N ARG A 18 17.76 6.35 25.91
CA ARG A 18 16.73 5.43 26.42
C ARG A 18 17.22 4.69 27.63
N ARG A 19 16.29 4.36 28.54
CA ARG A 19 16.52 3.43 29.65
C ARG A 19 15.54 2.26 29.48
N GLY A 20 16.06 1.10 29.09
CA GLY A 20 15.19 0.02 28.62
C GLY A 20 14.33 0.49 27.44
N ALA A 21 13.00 0.38 27.57
CA ALA A 21 12.03 0.85 26.54
C ALA A 21 11.67 2.35 26.67
N ALA A 22 12.01 3.02 27.78
CA ALA A 22 11.60 4.39 28.06
C ALA A 22 12.54 5.41 27.41
N LEU A 23 12.01 6.37 26.66
CA LEU A 23 12.75 7.52 26.14
C LEU A 23 12.92 8.55 27.26
N LEU A 24 14.16 8.97 27.49
CA LEU A 24 14.48 9.99 28.49
C LEU A 24 14.62 11.36 27.83
N SER A 25 13.85 12.34 28.32
CA SER A 25 13.96 13.72 27.85
C SER A 25 15.20 14.38 28.42
N MET A 26 16.01 15.02 27.57
CA MET A 26 17.17 15.82 28.01
C MET A 26 17.38 17.02 27.10
N GLU A 27 17.98 18.07 27.66
CA GLU A 27 18.35 19.27 26.91
C GLU A 27 19.43 18.92 25.85
N PRO A 28 19.40 19.55 24.65
CA PRO A 28 20.38 19.26 23.60
C PRO A 28 21.84 19.33 24.06
N GLN A 29 22.20 20.32 24.85
CA GLN A 29 23.56 20.52 25.33
C GLN A 29 23.97 19.47 26.39
N VAL A 30 23.02 18.94 27.17
CA VAL A 30 23.23 17.84 28.12
C VAL A 30 23.47 16.54 27.36
N PHE A 31 22.76 16.36 26.24
CA PHE A 31 22.98 15.23 25.34
C PHE A 31 24.39 15.27 24.74
N ASP A 32 24.77 16.42 24.15
CA ASP A 32 26.09 16.60 23.52
C ASP A 32 27.23 16.35 24.51
N LEU A 33 27.07 16.79 25.76
CA LEU A 33 28.03 16.54 26.83
C LEU A 33 28.12 15.05 27.17
N LEU A 34 27.01 14.36 27.35
CA LEU A 34 27.01 12.92 27.62
C LEU A 34 27.63 12.14 26.46
N GLU A 35 27.24 12.43 25.23
CA GLU A 35 27.81 11.78 24.06
C GLU A 35 29.31 11.98 23.97
N PHE A 36 29.78 13.20 24.19
CA PHE A 36 31.21 13.52 24.15
C PHE A 36 32.00 12.76 25.23
N LEU A 37 31.47 12.67 26.46
CA LEU A 37 32.08 11.92 27.55
C LEU A 37 32.13 10.41 27.27
N VAL A 38 31.06 9.83 26.72
CA VAL A 38 30.98 8.39 26.38
C VAL A 38 31.95 8.05 25.27
N ARG A 39 32.07 8.92 24.23
CA ARG A 39 33.02 8.75 23.13
C ARG A 39 34.49 8.82 23.59
N ASN A 40 34.79 9.65 24.61
CA ASN A 40 36.13 9.84 25.13
C ASN A 40 36.35 9.06 26.45
N ARG A 41 35.62 7.94 26.68
CA ARG A 41 35.68 7.16 27.95
C ARG A 41 37.05 6.64 28.31
N ASP A 42 37.98 6.52 27.35
CA ASP A 42 39.31 5.98 27.53
C ASP A 42 40.29 7.01 28.11
N ARG A 43 39.91 8.30 28.15
CA ARG A 43 40.74 9.39 28.66
C ARG A 43 40.00 10.31 29.61
N VAL A 44 40.74 11.12 30.34
CA VAL A 44 40.16 12.24 31.08
C VAL A 44 39.89 13.38 30.12
N VAL A 45 38.67 13.90 30.17
CA VAL A 45 38.24 15.04 29.34
C VAL A 45 38.47 16.30 30.16
N SER A 46 39.34 17.20 29.68
CA SER A 46 39.63 18.46 30.31
C SER A 46 38.50 19.48 30.13
N LYS A 47 38.53 20.57 30.93
CA LYS A 47 37.60 21.69 30.75
C LYS A 47 37.73 22.31 29.34
N ASP A 48 38.94 22.45 28.83
CA ASP A 48 39.20 23.04 27.52
C ASP A 48 38.65 22.15 26.41
N ASP A 49 38.78 20.82 26.54
CA ASP A 49 38.14 19.84 25.62
C ASP A 49 36.62 20.03 25.57
N LEU A 50 36.00 20.19 26.75
CA LEU A 50 34.56 20.42 26.84
C LEU A 50 34.16 21.74 26.20
N LEU A 51 34.88 22.84 26.49
CA LEU A 51 34.60 24.15 25.90
C LEU A 51 34.69 24.12 24.37
N ALA A 52 35.73 23.48 23.84
CA ALA A 52 35.94 23.36 22.41
C ALA A 52 34.83 22.53 21.71
N SER A 53 34.49 21.36 22.28
CA SER A 53 33.66 20.36 21.61
C SER A 53 32.17 20.51 21.87
N VAL A 54 31.77 20.89 23.12
CA VAL A 54 30.35 20.98 23.50
C VAL A 54 29.83 22.42 23.43
N TRP A 55 30.68 23.41 23.66
CA TRP A 55 30.30 24.84 23.60
C TRP A 55 30.80 25.55 22.34
N GLY A 56 31.43 24.83 21.37
CA GLY A 56 31.93 25.43 20.13
C GLY A 56 32.95 26.52 20.33
N GLY A 57 33.81 26.41 21.38
CA GLY A 57 34.83 27.37 21.74
C GLY A 57 34.33 28.61 22.53
N ARG A 58 33.04 28.66 22.89
CA ARG A 58 32.51 29.75 23.72
C ARG A 58 32.99 29.63 25.16
N ILE A 59 33.48 30.74 25.71
CA ILE A 59 33.90 30.80 27.09
C ILE A 59 32.68 30.83 28.03
N VAL A 60 32.54 29.80 28.86
CA VAL A 60 31.50 29.72 29.88
C VAL A 60 32.13 29.60 31.29
N SER A 61 31.37 29.96 32.31
CA SER A 61 31.82 29.88 33.69
C SER A 61 32.01 28.43 34.17
N GLU A 62 32.86 28.21 35.16
CA GLU A 62 33.04 26.85 35.76
C GLU A 62 31.73 26.33 36.35
N SER A 63 30.95 27.21 36.95
CA SER A 63 29.65 26.86 37.50
C SER A 63 28.68 26.35 36.42
N THR A 64 28.74 26.88 35.19
CA THR A 64 27.96 26.41 34.06
C THR A 64 28.36 24.99 33.66
N VAL A 65 29.66 24.72 33.52
CA VAL A 65 30.16 23.38 33.18
C VAL A 65 29.78 22.38 34.28
N ALA A 66 29.99 22.74 35.55
CA ALA A 66 29.62 21.88 36.69
C ALA A 66 28.11 21.60 36.74
N SER A 67 27.26 22.62 36.47
CA SER A 67 25.82 22.47 36.43
C SER A 67 25.38 21.50 35.31
N ARG A 68 25.99 21.58 34.13
CA ARG A 68 25.68 20.66 33.03
C ARG A 68 26.15 19.23 33.30
N ILE A 69 27.30 19.05 33.92
CA ILE A 69 27.76 17.71 34.37
C ILE A 69 26.78 17.12 35.39
N ASN A 70 26.28 17.90 36.33
CA ASN A 70 25.29 17.45 37.30
C ASN A 70 23.94 17.14 36.63
N SER A 71 23.56 17.87 35.58
CA SER A 71 22.37 17.55 34.78
C SER A 71 22.53 16.20 34.06
N VAL A 72 23.68 15.92 33.44
CA VAL A 72 23.98 14.61 32.86
C VAL A 72 23.87 13.51 33.93
N ARG A 73 24.53 13.65 35.08
CA ARG A 73 24.46 12.67 36.15
C ARG A 73 23.04 12.36 36.57
N ARG A 74 22.22 13.39 36.77
CA ARG A 74 20.82 13.22 37.17
C ARG A 74 20.03 12.39 36.13
N VAL A 75 20.24 12.62 34.85
CA VAL A 75 19.51 11.90 33.76
C VAL A 75 19.93 10.43 33.71
N ILE A 76 21.23 10.13 33.93
CA ILE A 76 21.74 8.74 33.89
C ILE A 76 21.73 8.08 35.28
N GLY A 77 21.03 8.64 36.29
CA GLY A 77 20.91 8.07 37.60
C GLY A 77 22.25 7.95 38.35
N ASP A 78 23.18 8.88 38.11
CA ASP A 78 24.44 9.02 38.81
C ASP A 78 24.39 10.24 39.72
N ASP A 79 25.26 10.32 40.73
CA ASP A 79 25.36 11.47 41.59
C ASP A 79 26.83 11.92 41.80
N GLY A 80 27.01 13.08 42.44
CA GLY A 80 28.33 13.65 42.68
C GLY A 80 29.12 12.94 43.77
N GLU A 81 28.49 12.11 44.62
CA GLU A 81 29.12 11.39 45.71
C GLU A 81 29.61 10.01 45.27
N GLN A 82 28.72 9.23 44.64
CA GLN A 82 29.04 7.90 44.16
C GLN A 82 29.92 7.92 42.90
N GLN A 83 29.68 8.87 41.99
CA GLN A 83 30.44 9.04 40.74
C GLN A 83 30.62 7.72 39.96
N ARG A 84 29.55 6.97 39.88
CA ARG A 84 29.52 5.60 39.37
C ARG A 84 29.75 5.55 37.85
N LEU A 85 29.21 6.50 37.13
CA LEU A 85 29.32 6.59 35.67
C LEU A 85 30.20 7.75 35.22
N ILE A 86 30.17 8.89 35.92
CA ILE A 86 30.98 10.08 35.64
C ILE A 86 31.82 10.43 36.84
N ARG A 87 33.13 10.23 36.72
CA ARG A 87 34.10 10.53 37.79
C ARG A 87 34.77 11.88 37.57
N THR A 88 34.81 12.71 38.58
CA THR A 88 35.59 13.94 38.58
C THR A 88 37.01 13.64 38.99
N ILE A 89 38.00 14.07 38.20
CA ILE A 89 39.43 13.98 38.50
C ILE A 89 39.91 15.37 38.86
N ILE A 90 40.18 15.57 40.16
CA ILE A 90 40.56 16.89 40.71
C ILE A 90 41.73 17.47 39.91
N GLY A 91 41.60 18.71 39.46
CA GLY A 91 42.61 19.45 38.71
C GLY A 91 42.86 18.98 37.29
N LYS A 92 42.14 17.95 36.79
CA LYS A 92 42.33 17.39 35.42
C LYS A 92 41.08 17.41 34.55
N GLY A 93 39.88 17.25 35.16
CA GLY A 93 38.64 17.22 34.40
C GLY A 93 37.68 16.13 34.83
N VAL A 94 36.93 15.57 33.90
CA VAL A 94 35.94 14.52 34.13
C VAL A 94 36.18 13.33 33.20
N ARG A 95 35.77 12.13 33.63
CA ARG A 95 35.87 10.93 32.82
C ARG A 95 34.59 10.09 32.95
N PHE A 96 34.12 9.56 31.84
CA PHE A 96 33.11 8.51 31.86
C PHE A 96 33.81 7.19 32.24
N VAL A 97 33.33 6.51 33.29
CA VAL A 97 33.95 5.29 33.82
C VAL A 97 33.05 4.08 33.74
N GLY A 98 31.80 4.27 33.27
CA GLY A 98 30.89 3.18 33.02
C GLY A 98 31.38 2.28 31.87
N ALA A 99 31.10 0.98 31.96
CA ALA A 99 31.40 0.04 30.89
C ALA A 99 30.47 0.33 29.71
N ALA A 100 30.89 1.20 28.78
CA ALA A 100 30.15 1.47 27.56
C ALA A 100 30.68 0.59 26.42
N ARG A 101 29.76 -0.13 25.77
CA ARG A 101 30.03 -0.84 24.53
C ARG A 101 29.58 0.03 23.38
N GLU A 102 30.47 0.30 22.46
CA GLU A 102 30.15 0.92 21.19
C GLU A 102 29.61 -0.17 20.28
N GLN A 103 28.33 -0.07 19.95
CA GLN A 103 27.76 -0.83 18.87
C GLN A 103 27.93 0.05 17.63
N GLN A 104 29.03 -0.17 16.90
CA GLN A 104 29.10 0.36 15.54
C GLN A 104 27.85 -0.13 14.84
N ASP A 105 27.21 0.75 14.08
CA ASP A 105 26.28 0.35 13.04
C ASP A 105 27.06 -0.48 12.00
N THR A 106 27.46 -1.68 12.38
CA THR A 106 27.39 -2.75 11.44
C THR A 106 25.91 -2.88 11.18
N ASP A 107 25.49 -2.75 9.96
CA ASP A 107 24.17 -3.00 9.41
C ASP A 107 23.66 -4.42 9.75
N GLN A 108 23.73 -4.80 11.03
CA GLN A 108 23.31 -6.09 11.56
C GLN A 108 22.87 -5.90 12.99
N SER A 109 21.62 -5.58 13.18
CA SER A 109 20.73 -5.93 14.28
C SER A 109 19.74 -4.83 14.67
N ALA A 110 19.04 -4.23 13.71
CA ALA A 110 17.64 -4.58 13.63
C ALA A 110 17.62 -5.96 12.97
N ALA A 111 16.96 -6.93 13.52
CA ALA A 111 16.34 -7.94 12.68
C ALA A 111 15.77 -7.15 11.50
N PRO A 112 16.22 -7.39 10.24
CA PRO A 112 15.95 -6.47 9.14
C PRO A 112 14.50 -6.10 9.32
N ALA A 113 14.24 -4.78 9.53
CA ALA A 113 12.86 -4.34 9.68
C ALA A 113 12.22 -4.99 8.49
N VAL A 114 11.39 -6.02 8.71
CA VAL A 114 10.94 -6.90 7.62
C VAL A 114 10.29 -5.94 6.68
N VAL A 115 11.02 -5.60 5.61
CA VAL A 115 10.55 -4.62 4.63
C VAL A 115 9.23 -5.20 4.19
N PRO A 116 8.10 -4.51 4.40
CA PRO A 116 6.82 -5.08 4.05
C PRO A 116 6.88 -5.53 2.60
N ARG A 117 6.49 -6.75 2.30
CA ARG A 117 6.67 -7.36 0.98
C ARG A 117 6.09 -6.50 -0.15
N LEU A 118 4.91 -5.95 0.06
CA LEU A 118 4.32 -4.96 -0.85
C LEU A 118 4.73 -3.53 -0.44
N SER A 119 6.03 -3.26 -0.43
CA SER A 119 6.56 -1.92 -0.12
C SER A 119 6.90 -1.17 -1.40
N ILE A 120 6.37 0.05 -1.53
CA ILE A 120 6.42 0.83 -2.76
C ILE A 120 6.66 2.32 -2.48
N VAL A 121 7.36 2.97 -3.38
CA VAL A 121 7.43 4.43 -3.48
C VAL A 121 6.92 4.88 -4.85
N VAL A 122 6.13 5.94 -4.87
CA VAL A 122 5.79 6.69 -6.08
C VAL A 122 6.69 7.91 -6.13
N LEU A 123 7.63 7.94 -7.05
CA LEU A 123 8.49 9.10 -7.24
C LEU A 123 7.74 10.21 -7.96
N PRO A 124 8.10 11.49 -7.74
CA PRO A 124 7.48 12.60 -8.43
C PRO A 124 7.55 12.43 -9.93
N PHE A 125 6.39 12.53 -10.59
CA PHE A 125 6.33 12.47 -12.05
C PHE A 125 7.08 13.65 -12.65
N ALA A 126 7.96 13.36 -13.62
CA ALA A 126 8.70 14.39 -14.31
C ALA A 126 7.79 15.11 -15.33
N SER A 127 7.75 16.45 -15.30
CA SER A 127 7.16 17.26 -16.36
C SER A 127 8.25 17.64 -17.38
N PHE A 128 8.03 17.34 -18.66
CA PHE A 128 8.88 17.80 -19.75
C PHE A 128 8.22 18.99 -20.48
N SER A 129 7.84 20.00 -19.71
CA SER A 129 7.26 21.24 -20.21
C SER A 129 7.58 22.37 -19.24
N ASP A 130 7.76 23.57 -19.78
CA ASP A 130 7.92 24.80 -18.98
C ASP A 130 6.57 25.37 -18.47
N ASP A 131 5.46 24.67 -18.75
CA ASP A 131 4.12 25.06 -18.28
C ASP A 131 3.94 24.69 -16.80
N PRO A 132 3.81 25.68 -15.90
CA PRO A 132 3.56 25.41 -14.48
C PRO A 132 2.29 24.59 -14.21
N GLY A 133 1.29 24.68 -15.08
CA GLY A 133 0.05 23.90 -14.98
C GLY A 133 0.32 22.39 -15.16
N LEU A 134 1.23 22.02 -16.04
CA LEU A 134 1.63 20.62 -16.24
C LEU A 134 2.50 20.10 -15.11
N GLU A 135 3.33 20.94 -14.50
CA GLU A 135 4.07 20.55 -13.29
C GLU A 135 3.13 20.28 -12.13
N PHE A 136 2.15 21.17 -11.92
CA PHE A 136 1.12 20.96 -10.88
C PHE A 136 0.30 19.69 -11.13
N PHE A 137 -0.04 19.40 -12.38
CA PHE A 137 -0.73 18.17 -12.77
C PHE A 137 0.11 16.90 -12.50
N ALA A 138 1.42 16.95 -12.79
CA ALA A 138 2.35 15.85 -12.49
C ALA A 138 2.45 15.58 -10.99
N ASP A 139 2.55 16.64 -10.19
CA ASP A 139 2.56 16.57 -8.72
C ASP A 139 1.24 15.99 -8.18
N GLY A 140 0.11 16.40 -8.78
CA GLY A 140 -1.22 15.92 -8.43
C GLY A 140 -1.39 14.42 -8.72
N ILE A 141 -0.94 13.94 -9.88
CA ILE A 141 -0.94 12.49 -10.19
C ILE A 141 -0.09 11.72 -9.18
N THR A 142 1.08 12.23 -8.82
CA THR A 142 1.96 11.57 -7.82
C THR A 142 1.28 11.45 -6.46
N ASP A 143 0.61 12.50 -6.01
CA ASP A 143 -0.08 12.56 -4.72
C ASP A 143 -1.29 11.62 -4.66
N ASP A 144 -2.15 11.70 -5.68
CA ASP A 144 -3.34 10.86 -5.79
C ASP A 144 -2.96 9.38 -5.91
N LEU A 145 -1.93 9.07 -6.71
CA LEU A 145 -1.45 7.69 -6.89
C LEU A 145 -0.86 7.14 -5.59
N THR A 146 -0.08 7.94 -4.85
CA THR A 146 0.44 7.58 -3.52
C THR A 146 -0.72 7.28 -2.56
N THR A 147 -1.75 8.12 -2.58
CA THR A 147 -2.95 7.97 -1.74
C THR A 147 -3.74 6.71 -2.10
N ASP A 148 -3.98 6.46 -3.38
CA ASP A 148 -4.76 5.30 -3.83
C ASP A 148 -4.01 3.98 -3.59
N LEU A 149 -2.68 3.96 -3.77
CA LEU A 149 -1.86 2.79 -3.45
C LEU A 149 -1.80 2.51 -1.95
N SER A 150 -1.88 3.54 -1.09
CA SER A 150 -1.92 3.38 0.38
C SER A 150 -3.15 2.62 0.88
N ARG A 151 -4.19 2.48 0.05
CA ARG A 151 -5.40 1.71 0.34
C ARG A 151 -5.26 0.21 0.02
N ILE A 152 -4.11 -0.22 -0.48
CA ILE A 152 -3.82 -1.63 -0.73
C ILE A 152 -3.66 -2.35 0.61
N SER A 153 -4.44 -3.39 0.84
CA SER A 153 -4.32 -4.20 2.06
C SER A 153 -2.95 -4.86 2.12
N GLY A 154 -2.22 -4.62 3.22
CA GLY A 154 -0.88 -5.14 3.42
C GLY A 154 0.22 -4.42 2.62
N GLY A 155 -0.10 -3.34 1.91
CA GLY A 155 0.87 -2.49 1.24
C GLY A 155 1.50 -1.48 2.20
N PHE A 156 2.78 -1.22 2.02
CA PHE A 156 3.52 -0.14 2.67
C PHE A 156 3.93 0.87 1.60
N VAL A 157 3.39 2.08 1.66
CA VAL A 157 3.65 3.14 0.69
C VAL A 157 4.43 4.26 1.37
N ILE A 158 5.55 4.65 0.77
CA ILE A 158 6.35 5.77 1.26
C ILE A 158 5.55 7.07 1.17
N ALA A 159 5.57 7.86 2.24
CA ALA A 159 4.87 9.12 2.31
C ALA A 159 5.34 10.10 1.22
N ARG A 160 4.39 10.88 0.67
CA ARG A 160 4.61 11.90 -0.34
C ARG A 160 5.80 12.82 -0.01
N SER A 161 5.86 13.34 1.21
CA SER A 161 6.93 14.26 1.62
C SER A 161 8.33 13.68 1.45
N THR A 162 8.49 12.37 1.72
CA THR A 162 9.76 11.67 1.52
C THR A 162 10.03 11.45 0.03
N ALA A 163 9.04 11.02 -0.75
CA ALA A 163 9.20 10.82 -2.19
C ALA A 163 9.58 12.12 -2.92
N PHE A 164 9.00 13.26 -2.51
CA PHE A 164 9.28 14.56 -3.10
C PHE A 164 10.70 15.11 -2.85
N THR A 165 11.47 14.52 -1.94
CA THR A 165 12.91 14.86 -1.79
C THR A 165 13.71 14.43 -3.02
N TYR A 166 13.20 13.52 -3.84
CA TYR A 166 13.83 13.08 -5.10
C TYR A 166 13.41 13.92 -6.31
N LYS A 167 12.52 14.92 -6.16
CA LYS A 167 12.07 15.74 -7.27
C LYS A 167 13.23 16.48 -7.95
N GLY A 168 13.34 16.35 -9.28
CA GLY A 168 14.38 16.98 -10.08
C GLY A 168 15.79 16.36 -9.93
N GLN A 169 15.91 15.24 -9.23
CA GLN A 169 17.20 14.55 -9.09
C GLN A 169 17.28 13.32 -10.02
N PRO A 170 18.45 12.98 -10.52
CA PRO A 170 18.63 11.71 -11.22
C PRO A 170 18.44 10.55 -10.22
N VAL A 171 17.57 9.62 -10.56
CA VAL A 171 17.20 8.49 -9.71
C VAL A 171 17.97 7.24 -10.11
N ASP A 172 18.65 6.62 -9.14
CA ASP A 172 19.10 5.23 -9.21
C ASP A 172 18.11 4.37 -8.43
N VAL A 173 17.25 3.64 -9.15
CA VAL A 173 16.15 2.85 -8.57
C VAL A 173 16.65 1.88 -7.49
N LYS A 174 17.80 1.20 -7.72
CA LYS A 174 18.37 0.24 -6.75
C LYS A 174 18.87 0.93 -5.48
N LYS A 175 19.48 2.10 -5.63
CA LYS A 175 19.93 2.91 -4.50
C LYS A 175 18.73 3.45 -3.72
N THR A 176 17.75 4.04 -4.41
CA THR A 176 16.53 4.58 -3.83
C THR A 176 15.74 3.50 -3.08
N GLY A 177 15.60 2.30 -3.66
CA GLY A 177 14.92 1.18 -3.00
C GLY A 177 15.59 0.79 -1.68
N ARG A 178 16.93 0.74 -1.64
CA ARG A 178 17.67 0.46 -0.40
C ARG A 178 17.56 1.58 0.63
N GLU A 179 17.66 2.84 0.20
CA GLU A 179 17.57 4.01 1.09
C GLU A 179 16.19 4.12 1.75
N LEU A 180 15.12 3.85 0.99
CA LEU A 180 13.75 3.94 1.46
C LEU A 180 13.22 2.64 2.06
N GLY A 181 13.94 1.53 1.90
CA GLY A 181 13.50 0.21 2.35
C GLY A 181 12.25 -0.25 1.61
N VAL A 182 12.22 -0.13 0.27
CA VAL A 182 11.10 -0.56 -0.56
C VAL A 182 11.55 -1.54 -1.64
N HIS A 183 10.64 -2.46 -1.99
CA HIS A 183 10.87 -3.43 -3.06
C HIS A 183 10.50 -2.91 -4.44
N TYR A 184 9.59 -1.92 -4.50
CA TYR A 184 9.05 -1.44 -5.76
C TYR A 184 9.13 0.07 -5.87
N VAL A 185 9.47 0.55 -7.06
CA VAL A 185 9.55 1.98 -7.40
C VAL A 185 8.65 2.25 -8.60
N VAL A 186 7.76 3.21 -8.46
CA VAL A 186 6.96 3.76 -9.56
C VAL A 186 7.58 5.08 -9.99
N GLU A 187 7.85 5.19 -11.28
CA GLU A 187 8.33 6.40 -11.94
C GLU A 187 7.38 6.78 -13.07
N GLY A 188 7.26 8.06 -13.34
CA GLY A 188 6.44 8.52 -14.44
C GLY A 188 6.88 9.85 -15.03
N SER A 189 6.35 10.15 -16.21
CA SER A 189 6.60 11.43 -16.86
C SER A 189 5.39 11.89 -17.66
N ILE A 190 5.25 13.20 -17.79
CA ILE A 190 4.21 13.86 -18.55
C ILE A 190 4.85 14.81 -19.55
N ARG A 191 4.35 14.77 -20.78
CA ARG A 191 4.82 15.64 -21.84
C ARG A 191 3.70 15.99 -22.83
N PRO A 192 3.74 17.17 -23.47
CA PRO A 192 2.87 17.45 -24.62
C PRO A 192 3.11 16.48 -25.79
N ALA A 193 2.05 16.11 -26.47
CA ALA A 193 2.07 15.24 -27.65
C ALA A 193 1.02 15.71 -28.66
N GLY A 194 1.31 16.79 -29.40
CA GLY A 194 0.32 17.52 -30.21
C GLY A 194 -0.71 18.20 -29.30
N ASP A 195 -1.99 17.99 -29.59
CA ASP A 195 -3.10 18.52 -28.78
C ASP A 195 -3.40 17.68 -27.53
N LEU A 196 -2.66 16.60 -27.31
CA LEU A 196 -2.83 15.70 -26.17
C LEU A 196 -1.66 15.78 -25.21
N LEU A 197 -1.89 15.29 -24.00
CA LEU A 197 -0.85 15.03 -23.00
C LEU A 197 -0.51 13.55 -22.98
N ARG A 198 0.77 13.24 -23.04
CA ARG A 198 1.29 11.88 -22.96
C ARG A 198 1.81 11.61 -21.58
N VAL A 199 1.24 10.62 -20.92
CA VAL A 199 1.69 10.12 -19.63
C VAL A 199 2.38 8.79 -19.85
N ASN A 200 3.65 8.68 -19.42
CA ASN A 200 4.37 7.42 -19.34
C ASN A 200 4.52 7.04 -17.88
N ILE A 201 4.47 5.76 -17.57
CA ILE A 201 4.65 5.22 -16.23
C ILE A 201 5.37 3.89 -16.30
N GLN A 202 6.17 3.61 -15.31
CA GLN A 202 6.84 2.33 -15.14
C GLN A 202 6.87 1.89 -13.69
N LEU A 203 6.76 0.58 -13.48
CA LEU A 203 6.94 -0.10 -12.21
C LEU A 203 8.24 -0.91 -12.30
N THR A 204 9.14 -0.68 -11.39
CA THR A 204 10.48 -1.30 -11.37
C THR A 204 10.68 -2.04 -10.05
N ASP A 205 11.22 -3.25 -10.12
CA ASP A 205 11.74 -3.99 -8.97
C ASP A 205 13.05 -3.33 -8.51
N ALA A 206 13.08 -2.87 -7.28
CA ALA A 206 14.20 -2.08 -6.76
C ALA A 206 15.43 -2.93 -6.45
N GLU A 207 15.29 -4.23 -6.28
CA GLU A 207 16.42 -5.14 -6.01
C GLU A 207 17.16 -5.50 -7.30
N SER A 208 16.43 -5.98 -8.30
CA SER A 208 16.99 -6.37 -9.60
C SER A 208 17.20 -5.20 -10.55
N GLY A 209 16.42 -4.13 -10.42
CA GLY A 209 16.32 -3.03 -11.38
C GLY A 209 15.54 -3.40 -12.64
N ALA A 210 14.81 -4.52 -12.62
CA ALA A 210 14.01 -4.96 -13.75
C ALA A 210 12.70 -4.18 -13.83
N HIS A 211 12.33 -3.73 -15.04
CA HIS A 211 11.02 -3.16 -15.28
C HIS A 211 9.98 -4.28 -15.28
N LEU A 212 9.07 -4.26 -14.30
CA LEU A 212 7.99 -5.22 -14.17
C LEU A 212 6.83 -4.88 -15.09
N TRP A 213 6.61 -3.58 -15.31
CA TRP A 213 5.54 -3.09 -16.15
C TRP A 213 5.84 -1.65 -16.59
N THR A 214 5.43 -1.36 -17.82
CA THR A 214 5.48 0.00 -18.41
C THR A 214 4.22 0.21 -19.22
N ASP A 215 3.62 1.39 -19.11
CA ASP A 215 2.47 1.79 -19.92
C ASP A 215 2.58 3.24 -20.38
N ARG A 216 1.82 3.55 -21.42
CA ARG A 216 1.75 4.87 -22.02
C ARG A 216 0.32 5.14 -22.48
N PHE A 217 -0.19 6.30 -22.13
CA PHE A 217 -1.51 6.74 -22.59
C PHE A 217 -1.52 8.23 -22.88
N ASP A 218 -2.37 8.60 -23.80
CA ASP A 218 -2.59 9.98 -24.20
C ASP A 218 -3.94 10.43 -23.64
N THR A 219 -4.01 11.66 -23.12
CA THR A 219 -5.21 12.28 -22.52
C THR A 219 -5.41 13.69 -23.02
N ASP A 220 -6.67 14.13 -23.05
CA ASP A 220 -7.05 15.50 -23.42
C ASP A 220 -6.66 16.45 -22.27
N PRO A 221 -5.96 17.57 -22.54
CA PRO A 221 -5.70 18.61 -21.56
C PRO A 221 -6.97 19.35 -21.09
N VAL A 222 -8.07 19.28 -21.85
CA VAL A 222 -9.35 19.90 -21.47
C VAL A 222 -10.01 19.08 -20.37
N GLY A 223 -10.12 19.66 -19.17
CA GLY A 223 -10.67 18.99 -17.99
C GLY A 223 -9.63 18.21 -17.16
N LEU A 224 -8.41 18.74 -17.02
CA LEU A 224 -7.29 18.14 -16.30
C LEU A 224 -7.66 17.51 -14.94
N ALA A 225 -8.51 18.15 -14.14
CA ALA A 225 -8.89 17.63 -12.82
C ALA A 225 -9.71 16.33 -12.92
N GLN A 226 -10.60 16.21 -13.92
CA GLN A 226 -11.37 14.99 -14.12
C GLN A 226 -10.49 13.89 -14.74
N ALA A 227 -9.62 14.26 -15.70
CA ALA A 227 -8.63 13.37 -16.28
C ALA A 227 -7.66 12.83 -15.23
N GLN A 228 -7.20 13.67 -14.29
CA GLN A 228 -6.32 13.25 -13.19
C GLN A 228 -6.93 12.11 -12.38
N SER A 229 -8.17 12.25 -11.93
CA SER A 229 -8.85 11.22 -11.13
C SER A 229 -9.04 9.89 -11.89
N GLU A 230 -9.40 9.96 -13.17
CA GLU A 230 -9.55 8.75 -14.01
C GLU A 230 -8.19 8.07 -14.27
N ILE A 231 -7.16 8.85 -14.54
CA ILE A 231 -5.80 8.36 -14.77
C ILE A 231 -5.25 7.69 -13.53
N THR A 232 -5.30 8.37 -12.38
CA THR A 232 -4.78 7.83 -11.12
C THR A 232 -5.50 6.57 -10.68
N GLY A 233 -6.81 6.52 -10.78
CA GLY A 233 -7.58 5.31 -10.46
C GLY A 233 -7.26 4.14 -11.39
N ARG A 234 -7.00 4.39 -12.67
CA ARG A 234 -6.54 3.38 -13.64
C ARG A 234 -5.14 2.88 -13.28
N LEU A 235 -4.20 3.79 -13.02
CA LEU A 235 -2.81 3.47 -12.69
C LEU A 235 -2.70 2.69 -11.38
N ALA A 236 -3.33 3.18 -10.32
CA ALA A 236 -3.29 2.54 -9.00
C ALA A 236 -3.73 1.08 -9.07
N ARG A 237 -4.75 0.81 -9.87
CA ARG A 237 -5.28 -0.53 -10.04
C ARG A 237 -4.36 -1.45 -10.84
N THR A 238 -3.84 -0.96 -11.97
CA THR A 238 -2.91 -1.73 -12.78
C THR A 238 -1.62 -2.03 -12.01
N ILE A 239 -1.11 -1.04 -11.28
CA ILE A 239 0.07 -1.22 -10.41
C ILE A 239 -0.24 -2.24 -9.31
N ASN A 240 -1.39 -2.14 -8.63
CA ASN A 240 -1.77 -3.11 -7.60
C ASN A 240 -1.82 -4.55 -8.16
N PHE A 241 -2.42 -4.73 -9.34
CA PHE A 241 -2.44 -6.02 -10.01
C PHE A 241 -1.01 -6.54 -10.26
N LYS A 242 -0.14 -5.71 -10.84
CA LYS A 242 1.24 -6.08 -11.16
C LYS A 242 2.10 -6.31 -9.93
N LEU A 243 1.88 -5.57 -8.86
CA LEU A 243 2.55 -5.79 -7.58
C LEU A 243 2.20 -7.13 -6.96
N VAL A 244 0.91 -7.47 -6.90
CA VAL A 244 0.43 -8.74 -6.34
C VAL A 244 0.94 -9.91 -7.18
N GLU A 245 0.96 -9.80 -8.52
CA GLU A 245 1.52 -10.79 -9.43
C GLU A 245 3.02 -10.98 -9.19
N ALA A 246 3.80 -9.91 -9.16
CA ALA A 246 5.25 -9.94 -8.97
C ALA A 246 5.64 -10.52 -7.60
N GLU A 247 4.95 -10.10 -6.54
CA GLU A 247 5.24 -10.57 -5.19
C GLU A 247 4.87 -12.04 -5.00
N SER A 248 3.76 -12.49 -5.60
CA SER A 248 3.41 -13.90 -5.58
C SER A 248 4.50 -14.77 -6.22
N LEU A 249 5.02 -14.35 -7.37
CA LEU A 249 6.14 -15.04 -8.04
C LEU A 249 7.43 -15.02 -7.22
N ARG A 250 7.66 -13.93 -6.48
CA ARG A 250 8.80 -13.79 -5.58
C ARG A 250 8.70 -14.75 -4.41
N ILE A 251 7.56 -14.82 -3.73
CA ILE A 251 7.28 -15.76 -2.64
C ILE A 251 7.46 -17.22 -3.11
N GLU A 252 6.99 -17.55 -4.31
CA GLU A 252 7.17 -18.89 -4.90
C GLU A 252 8.66 -19.24 -5.13
N ARG A 253 9.47 -18.27 -5.56
CA ARG A 253 10.93 -18.48 -5.78
C ARG A 253 11.69 -18.65 -4.47
N GLU A 254 11.33 -17.89 -3.44
CA GLU A 254 11.98 -17.93 -2.13
C GLU A 254 11.75 -19.24 -1.39
N ARG A 255 10.82 -20.12 -1.83
CA ARG A 255 10.47 -21.40 -1.21
C ARG A 255 10.30 -21.28 0.29
N VAL A 256 9.50 -20.32 0.75
CA VAL A 256 9.25 -20.11 2.17
C VAL A 256 8.55 -21.35 2.73
N PHE A 257 9.23 -22.06 3.62
CA PHE A 257 8.75 -23.35 4.20
C PHE A 257 7.55 -23.13 5.14
N ASP A 258 7.45 -21.96 5.76
CA ASP A 258 6.35 -21.58 6.64
C ASP A 258 5.95 -20.13 6.30
N PRO A 259 5.08 -19.94 5.29
CA PRO A 259 4.66 -18.60 4.86
C PRO A 259 3.87 -17.93 5.97
N ASP A 260 4.21 -16.66 6.26
CA ASP A 260 3.46 -15.89 7.22
C ASP A 260 2.03 -15.56 6.69
N PRO A 261 1.10 -15.10 7.55
CA PRO A 261 -0.26 -14.77 7.13
C PRO A 261 -0.30 -13.75 5.98
N HIS A 262 0.66 -12.84 5.92
CA HIS A 262 0.74 -11.82 4.88
C HIS A 262 1.12 -12.44 3.52
N ASP A 263 2.09 -13.35 3.50
CA ASP A 263 2.46 -14.11 2.29
C ASP A 263 1.29 -14.91 1.74
N LEU A 264 0.54 -15.57 2.64
CA LEU A 264 -0.66 -16.32 2.28
C LEU A 264 -1.75 -15.40 1.70
N LEU A 265 -1.94 -14.21 2.28
CA LEU A 265 -2.88 -13.20 1.75
C LEU A 265 -2.50 -12.78 0.34
N ILE A 266 -1.24 -12.40 0.10
CA ILE A 266 -0.77 -11.98 -1.23
C ILE A 266 -1.01 -13.08 -2.26
N ARG A 267 -0.65 -14.32 -1.96
CA ARG A 267 -0.88 -15.47 -2.84
C ARG A 267 -2.35 -15.76 -3.07
N GLY A 268 -3.19 -15.60 -2.04
CA GLY A 268 -4.64 -15.76 -2.16
C GLY A 268 -5.26 -14.73 -3.12
N TRP A 269 -4.87 -13.47 -3.00
CA TRP A 269 -5.30 -12.42 -3.91
C TRP A 269 -4.72 -12.60 -5.32
N ALA A 270 -3.47 -13.04 -5.46
CA ALA A 270 -2.88 -13.38 -6.76
C ALA A 270 -3.64 -14.51 -7.46
N ALA A 271 -4.10 -15.51 -6.72
CA ALA A 271 -4.91 -16.60 -7.28
C ALA A 271 -6.26 -16.11 -7.83
N LEU A 272 -6.90 -15.12 -7.14
CA LEU A 272 -8.15 -14.51 -7.60
C LEU A 272 -7.97 -13.63 -8.85
N VAL A 273 -6.76 -13.14 -9.09
CA VAL A 273 -6.44 -12.25 -10.21
C VAL A 273 -6.06 -13.04 -11.47
N ARG A 274 -5.63 -14.29 -11.34
CA ARG A 274 -5.38 -15.19 -12.47
C ARG A 274 -6.68 -15.48 -13.25
N PRO A 275 -6.59 -15.98 -14.50
CA PRO A 275 -7.79 -16.42 -15.24
C PRO A 275 -8.67 -17.33 -14.38
N ILE A 276 -9.94 -16.98 -14.28
CA ILE A 276 -10.89 -17.66 -13.39
C ILE A 276 -11.05 -19.13 -13.81
N SER A 277 -10.84 -20.02 -12.84
CA SER A 277 -11.03 -21.47 -12.97
C SER A 277 -11.38 -22.05 -11.60
N ALA A 278 -11.98 -23.25 -11.59
CA ALA A 278 -12.25 -23.96 -10.34
C ALA A 278 -10.95 -24.17 -9.51
N ALA A 279 -9.82 -24.40 -10.19
CA ALA A 279 -8.53 -24.61 -9.54
C ALA A 279 -8.01 -23.32 -8.86
N THR A 280 -8.07 -22.16 -9.55
CA THR A 280 -7.61 -20.87 -9.00
C THR A 280 -8.49 -20.41 -7.83
N LEU A 281 -9.81 -20.59 -7.91
CA LEU A 281 -10.72 -20.26 -6.80
C LEU A 281 -10.54 -21.22 -5.62
N GLN A 282 -10.26 -22.50 -5.85
CA GLN A 282 -9.99 -23.44 -4.79
C GLN A 282 -8.64 -23.18 -4.10
N GLU A 283 -7.62 -22.77 -4.86
CA GLU A 283 -6.33 -22.32 -4.34
C GLU A 283 -6.51 -21.09 -3.44
N ALA A 284 -7.21 -20.06 -3.95
CA ALA A 284 -7.52 -18.86 -3.19
C ALA A 284 -8.26 -19.19 -1.88
N ARG A 285 -9.28 -20.04 -1.95
CA ARG A 285 -10.03 -20.50 -0.78
C ARG A 285 -9.12 -21.10 0.28
N ARG A 286 -8.25 -22.07 -0.07
CA ARG A 286 -7.32 -22.71 0.88
C ARG A 286 -6.37 -21.71 1.53
N LEU A 287 -5.85 -20.78 0.75
CA LEU A 287 -4.92 -19.77 1.25
C LEU A 287 -5.59 -18.83 2.26
N PHE A 288 -6.79 -18.35 1.98
CA PHE A 288 -7.52 -17.49 2.91
C PHE A 288 -8.04 -18.25 4.14
N GLU A 289 -8.46 -19.53 3.99
CA GLU A 289 -8.79 -20.37 5.13
C GLU A 289 -7.58 -20.53 6.06
N ARG A 290 -6.38 -20.74 5.50
CA ARG A 290 -5.15 -20.84 6.29
C ARG A 290 -4.79 -19.53 7.00
N VAL A 291 -5.01 -18.37 6.37
CA VAL A 291 -4.84 -17.07 7.05
C VAL A 291 -5.79 -16.97 8.24
N LEU A 292 -7.06 -17.34 8.07
CA LEU A 292 -8.08 -17.24 9.14
C LEU A 292 -7.84 -18.24 10.29
N GLU A 293 -7.09 -19.31 10.07
CA GLU A 293 -6.63 -20.20 11.15
C GLU A 293 -5.57 -19.54 12.04
N ILE A 294 -4.77 -18.60 11.49
CA ILE A 294 -3.70 -17.90 12.19
C ILE A 294 -4.22 -16.57 12.76
N ASP A 295 -4.96 -15.82 11.95
CA ASP A 295 -5.57 -14.52 12.28
C ASP A 295 -7.06 -14.55 11.92
N ALA A 296 -7.88 -14.94 12.90
CA ALA A 296 -9.33 -15.07 12.74
C ALA A 296 -10.01 -13.74 12.43
N ASP A 297 -9.40 -12.60 12.72
CA ASP A 297 -9.96 -11.26 12.52
C ASP A 297 -9.45 -10.55 11.25
N SER A 298 -8.66 -11.23 10.44
CA SER A 298 -8.17 -10.70 9.16
C SER A 298 -9.34 -10.33 8.22
N VAL A 299 -9.66 -9.04 8.13
CA VAL A 299 -10.68 -8.49 7.22
C VAL A 299 -10.38 -8.88 5.78
N ALA A 300 -9.11 -8.77 5.36
CA ALA A 300 -8.69 -9.08 4.00
C ALA A 300 -8.92 -10.55 3.63
N ALA A 301 -8.64 -11.47 4.56
CA ALA A 301 -8.88 -12.90 4.35
C ALA A 301 -10.37 -13.26 4.34
N LYS A 302 -11.17 -12.66 5.22
CA LYS A 302 -12.63 -12.84 5.22
C LYS A 302 -13.23 -12.42 3.88
N VAL A 303 -12.85 -11.26 3.36
CA VAL A 303 -13.31 -10.75 2.06
C VAL A 303 -12.82 -11.63 0.92
N GLY A 304 -11.54 -12.01 0.91
CA GLY A 304 -10.96 -12.88 -0.13
C GLY A 304 -11.64 -14.26 -0.18
N LEU A 305 -11.87 -14.88 0.98
CA LEU A 305 -12.58 -16.17 1.08
C LEU A 305 -14.03 -16.04 0.58
N ALA A 306 -14.74 -15.01 1.01
CA ALA A 306 -16.11 -14.78 0.56
C ALA A 306 -16.19 -14.53 -0.95
N HIS A 307 -15.21 -13.83 -1.52
CA HIS A 307 -15.12 -13.62 -2.97
C HIS A 307 -14.86 -14.93 -3.72
N ALA A 308 -13.94 -15.78 -3.24
CA ALA A 308 -13.69 -17.10 -3.83
C ALA A 308 -14.94 -18.01 -3.79
N LEU A 309 -15.67 -18.01 -2.66
CA LEU A 309 -16.92 -18.75 -2.53
C LEU A 309 -18.00 -18.22 -3.50
N SER A 310 -18.13 -16.89 -3.61
CA SER A 310 -19.06 -16.25 -4.55
C SER A 310 -18.71 -16.53 -6.00
N GLY A 311 -17.42 -16.58 -6.35
CA GLY A 311 -16.94 -16.98 -7.67
C GLY A 311 -17.34 -18.42 -8.01
N ASN A 312 -17.12 -19.37 -7.09
CA ASN A 312 -17.55 -20.75 -7.28
C ASN A 312 -19.06 -20.90 -7.51
N ILE A 313 -19.88 -20.06 -6.83
CA ILE A 313 -21.32 -20.04 -7.02
C ILE A 313 -21.66 -19.47 -8.41
N ALA A 314 -21.05 -18.36 -8.78
CA ALA A 314 -21.31 -17.67 -10.04
C ALA A 314 -21.01 -18.54 -11.26
N ASP A 315 -19.95 -19.32 -11.20
CA ASP A 315 -19.47 -20.18 -12.30
C ASP A 315 -19.98 -21.63 -12.21
N GLY A 316 -20.89 -21.93 -11.26
CA GLY A 316 -21.53 -23.24 -11.13
C GLY A 316 -20.62 -24.35 -10.60
N TRP A 317 -19.48 -24.01 -9.97
CA TRP A 317 -18.54 -24.98 -9.40
C TRP A 317 -18.78 -25.27 -7.91
N SER A 318 -19.75 -24.57 -7.27
CA SER A 318 -20.12 -24.83 -5.89
C SER A 318 -20.85 -26.16 -5.76
N THR A 319 -20.38 -27.01 -4.84
CA THR A 319 -21.03 -28.29 -4.51
C THR A 319 -22.22 -28.12 -3.54
N SER A 320 -22.32 -26.96 -2.88
CA SER A 320 -23.41 -26.62 -1.97
C SER A 320 -23.63 -25.10 -1.92
N VAL A 321 -24.40 -24.60 -2.86
CA VAL A 321 -24.69 -23.16 -3.02
C VAL A 321 -25.18 -22.52 -1.72
N GLN A 322 -26.12 -23.14 -1.00
CA GLN A 322 -26.66 -22.60 0.24
C GLN A 322 -25.60 -22.47 1.33
N LYS A 323 -24.71 -23.47 1.49
CA LYS A 323 -23.64 -23.42 2.49
C LYS A 323 -22.61 -22.34 2.13
N ASP A 324 -22.21 -22.28 0.86
CA ASP A 324 -21.23 -21.30 0.40
C ASP A 324 -21.79 -19.86 0.50
N GLN A 325 -23.09 -19.65 0.18
CA GLN A 325 -23.75 -18.36 0.38
C GLN A 325 -23.81 -17.96 1.86
N ALA A 326 -24.24 -18.86 2.74
CA ALA A 326 -24.33 -18.56 4.17
C ALA A 326 -22.93 -18.25 4.77
N ARG A 327 -21.90 -19.02 4.38
CA ARG A 327 -20.54 -18.79 4.83
C ARG A 327 -19.97 -17.47 4.33
N ALA A 328 -20.15 -17.16 3.05
CA ALA A 328 -19.71 -15.91 2.46
C ALA A 328 -20.40 -14.70 3.13
N GLU A 329 -21.72 -14.78 3.35
CA GLU A 329 -22.47 -13.72 4.02
C GLU A 329 -21.96 -13.48 5.45
N GLN A 330 -21.77 -14.54 6.24
CA GLN A 330 -21.23 -14.45 7.59
C GLN A 330 -19.86 -13.76 7.61
N LEU A 331 -18.95 -14.16 6.72
CA LEU A 331 -17.60 -13.59 6.64
C LEU A 331 -17.64 -12.10 6.28
N LEU A 332 -18.49 -11.70 5.34
CA LEU A 332 -18.59 -10.31 4.91
C LEU A 332 -19.23 -9.40 5.96
N LEU A 333 -20.24 -9.89 6.68
CA LEU A 333 -20.82 -9.14 7.79
C LEU A 333 -19.82 -8.96 8.93
N GLN A 334 -19.06 -10.00 9.29
CA GLN A 334 -17.95 -9.88 10.25
C GLN A 334 -16.87 -8.91 9.78
N ALA A 335 -16.50 -8.95 8.48
CA ALA A 335 -15.52 -8.02 7.91
C ALA A 335 -15.99 -6.57 8.00
N ILE A 336 -17.27 -6.29 7.79
CA ILE A 336 -17.88 -4.95 7.90
C ILE A 336 -17.99 -4.51 9.37
N GLU A 337 -18.23 -5.44 10.30
CA GLU A 337 -18.23 -5.16 11.73
C GLU A 337 -16.85 -4.76 12.24
N LEU A 338 -15.79 -5.44 11.77
CA LEU A 338 -14.39 -5.12 12.08
C LEU A 338 -13.90 -3.83 11.40
N ASP A 339 -14.33 -3.57 10.17
CA ASP A 339 -14.00 -2.37 9.40
C ASP A 339 -15.21 -1.89 8.59
N ALA A 340 -15.97 -0.95 9.16
CA ALA A 340 -17.17 -0.39 8.55
C ALA A 340 -16.89 0.32 7.21
N ASN A 341 -15.65 0.79 6.99
CA ASN A 341 -15.20 1.48 5.78
C ASN A 341 -14.56 0.54 4.75
N SER A 342 -14.59 -0.76 4.97
CA SER A 342 -14.08 -1.75 4.02
C SER A 342 -14.89 -1.76 2.73
N PHE A 343 -14.47 -0.96 1.75
CA PHE A 343 -15.11 -0.90 0.43
C PHE A 343 -15.11 -2.26 -0.28
N ARG A 344 -14.07 -3.07 -0.05
CA ARG A 344 -13.98 -4.42 -0.63
C ARG A 344 -15.01 -5.37 -0.03
N ALA A 345 -15.28 -5.27 1.28
CA ALA A 345 -16.33 -6.06 1.92
C ALA A 345 -17.71 -5.66 1.41
N ARG A 346 -17.98 -4.35 1.24
CA ARG A 346 -19.22 -3.84 0.64
C ARG A 346 -19.41 -4.31 -0.80
N TRP A 347 -18.36 -4.19 -1.63
CA TRP A 347 -18.38 -4.70 -3.00
C TRP A 347 -18.66 -6.21 -3.08
N ALA A 348 -17.95 -7.01 -2.28
CA ALA A 348 -18.13 -8.47 -2.25
C ALA A 348 -19.52 -8.86 -1.74
N LEU A 349 -20.07 -8.11 -0.77
CA LEU A 349 -21.44 -8.31 -0.29
C LEU A 349 -22.46 -7.97 -1.38
N GLY A 350 -22.23 -6.90 -2.14
CA GLY A 350 -23.07 -6.56 -3.30
C GLY A 350 -23.10 -7.68 -4.35
N LEU A 351 -21.95 -8.27 -4.68
CA LEU A 351 -21.89 -9.44 -5.55
C LEU A 351 -22.69 -10.61 -4.98
N LEU A 352 -22.50 -10.94 -3.71
CA LEU A 352 -23.22 -12.04 -3.05
C LEU A 352 -24.74 -11.79 -3.02
N ARG A 353 -25.18 -10.57 -2.70
CA ARG A 353 -26.62 -10.20 -2.72
C ARG A 353 -27.24 -10.40 -4.09
N ARG A 354 -26.50 -10.06 -5.17
CA ARG A 354 -26.98 -10.34 -6.54
C ARG A 354 -27.12 -11.83 -6.79
N LEU A 355 -26.16 -12.66 -6.39
CA LEU A 355 -26.22 -14.13 -6.51
C LEU A 355 -27.37 -14.74 -5.69
N GLN A 356 -27.77 -14.09 -4.59
CA GLN A 356 -28.95 -14.44 -3.78
C GLN A 356 -30.27 -13.89 -4.36
N ASN A 357 -30.25 -13.21 -5.53
CA ASN A 357 -31.38 -12.48 -6.10
C ASN A 357 -31.94 -11.34 -5.21
N ARG A 358 -31.13 -10.81 -4.30
CA ARG A 358 -31.45 -9.65 -3.42
C ARG A 358 -30.96 -8.37 -4.10
N LEU A 359 -31.53 -8.06 -5.27
CA LEU A 359 -30.99 -7.06 -6.20
C LEU A 359 -30.97 -5.64 -5.65
N HIS A 360 -31.97 -5.22 -4.89
CA HIS A 360 -32.02 -3.88 -4.29
C HIS A 360 -30.92 -3.70 -3.23
N GLU A 361 -30.68 -4.72 -2.42
CA GLU A 361 -29.61 -4.70 -1.43
C GLU A 361 -28.24 -4.72 -2.11
N SER A 362 -28.08 -5.54 -3.16
CA SER A 362 -26.86 -5.54 -3.99
C SER A 362 -26.52 -4.13 -4.48
N ARG A 363 -27.52 -3.39 -5.01
CA ARG A 363 -27.31 -2.02 -5.47
C ARG A 363 -26.80 -1.11 -4.35
N VAL A 364 -27.43 -1.15 -3.17
CA VAL A 364 -27.06 -0.31 -2.03
C VAL A 364 -25.61 -0.58 -1.59
N GLU A 365 -25.20 -1.85 -1.49
CA GLU A 365 -23.86 -2.20 -1.08
C GLU A 365 -22.81 -1.77 -2.12
N LEU A 366 -23.12 -1.87 -3.41
CA LEU A 366 -22.22 -1.44 -4.50
C LEU A 366 -22.12 0.09 -4.57
N GLU A 367 -23.24 0.82 -4.43
CA GLU A 367 -23.23 2.27 -4.35
C GLU A 367 -22.43 2.76 -3.12
N THR A 368 -22.52 2.05 -1.99
CA THR A 368 -21.71 2.34 -0.80
C THR A 368 -20.22 2.09 -1.06
N ALA A 369 -19.86 0.98 -1.72
CA ALA A 369 -18.48 0.71 -2.08
C ALA A 369 -17.90 1.80 -3.01
N ILE A 370 -18.68 2.29 -3.97
CA ILE A 370 -18.33 3.39 -4.88
C ILE A 370 -18.19 4.71 -4.12
N ALA A 371 -19.05 4.98 -3.17
CA ALA A 371 -18.95 6.20 -2.34
C ALA A 371 -17.68 6.21 -1.50
N LEU A 372 -17.27 5.04 -0.97
CA LEU A 372 -16.02 4.90 -0.21
C LEU A 372 -14.78 5.02 -1.10
N VAL A 373 -14.82 4.46 -2.32
CA VAL A 373 -13.71 4.49 -3.29
C VAL A 373 -14.25 4.72 -4.70
N PRO A 374 -14.37 6.00 -5.14
CA PRO A 374 -14.99 6.37 -6.42
C PRO A 374 -14.30 5.83 -7.67
N ASN A 375 -13.10 5.29 -7.54
CA ASN A 375 -12.31 4.75 -8.64
C ASN A 375 -12.23 3.21 -8.65
N TYR A 376 -13.03 2.52 -7.82
CA TYR A 376 -13.01 1.06 -7.75
C TYR A 376 -13.85 0.41 -8.86
N ALA A 377 -13.23 0.11 -10.04
CA ALA A 377 -13.91 -0.42 -11.23
C ALA A 377 -14.73 -1.69 -11.00
N PRO A 378 -14.29 -2.69 -10.18
CA PRO A 378 -15.11 -3.87 -9.93
C PRO A 378 -16.51 -3.56 -9.39
N ALA A 379 -16.65 -2.47 -8.60
CA ALA A 379 -17.96 -2.07 -8.08
C ALA A 379 -18.88 -1.55 -9.19
N PHE A 380 -18.33 -0.81 -10.16
CA PHE A 380 -19.10 -0.30 -11.30
C PHE A 380 -19.59 -1.43 -12.20
N TRP A 381 -18.78 -2.44 -12.49
CA TRP A 381 -19.22 -3.59 -13.29
C TRP A 381 -20.32 -4.38 -12.59
N GLN A 382 -20.16 -4.63 -11.29
CA GLN A 382 -21.16 -5.35 -10.54
C GLN A 382 -22.46 -4.54 -10.38
N LEU A 383 -22.36 -3.20 -10.26
CA LEU A 383 -23.52 -2.31 -10.26
C LEU A 383 -24.25 -2.37 -11.59
N GLY A 384 -23.53 -2.29 -12.70
CA GLY A 384 -24.10 -2.44 -14.03
C GLY A 384 -24.83 -3.77 -14.20
N MET A 385 -24.22 -4.89 -13.78
CA MET A 385 -24.88 -6.21 -13.80
C MET A 385 -26.14 -6.25 -12.93
N THR A 386 -26.08 -5.64 -11.75
CA THR A 386 -27.23 -5.56 -10.86
C THR A 386 -28.37 -4.74 -11.48
N LEU A 387 -28.05 -3.63 -12.15
CA LEU A 387 -29.02 -2.79 -12.86
C LEU A 387 -29.67 -3.52 -14.04
N ILE A 388 -28.90 -4.32 -14.79
CA ILE A 388 -29.46 -5.19 -15.85
C ILE A 388 -30.45 -6.18 -15.25
N CYS A 389 -30.10 -6.85 -14.13
CA CYS A 389 -30.99 -7.78 -13.44
C CYS A 389 -32.24 -7.09 -12.88
N LEU A 390 -32.17 -5.79 -12.54
CA LEU A 390 -33.30 -4.95 -12.13
C LEU A 390 -34.15 -4.46 -13.31
N GLY A 391 -33.84 -4.84 -14.55
CA GLY A 391 -34.55 -4.38 -15.75
C GLY A 391 -34.27 -2.93 -16.11
N ARG A 392 -33.09 -2.39 -15.73
CA ARG A 392 -32.67 -1.01 -15.98
C ARG A 392 -31.40 -0.93 -16.84
N PRO A 393 -31.42 -1.50 -18.07
CA PRO A 393 -30.24 -1.59 -18.92
C PRO A 393 -29.67 -0.22 -19.33
N ASP A 394 -30.54 0.79 -19.50
CA ASP A 394 -30.10 2.16 -19.85
C ASP A 394 -29.22 2.78 -18.76
N ALA A 395 -29.54 2.49 -17.50
CA ALA A 395 -28.74 2.93 -16.36
C ALA A 395 -27.47 2.09 -16.16
N ALA A 396 -27.42 0.86 -16.66
CA ALA A 396 -26.29 -0.02 -16.52
C ALA A 396 -25.11 0.36 -17.44
N ILE A 397 -25.40 0.82 -18.66
CA ILE A 397 -24.38 1.13 -19.68
C ILE A 397 -23.32 2.13 -19.17
N PRO A 398 -23.68 3.32 -18.66
CA PRO A 398 -22.69 4.28 -18.19
C PRO A 398 -21.83 3.75 -17.03
N GLU A 399 -22.41 2.93 -16.16
CA GLU A 399 -21.67 2.31 -15.05
C GLU A 399 -20.63 1.30 -15.55
N ILE A 400 -21.02 0.43 -16.48
CA ILE A 400 -20.11 -0.54 -17.09
C ILE A 400 -19.00 0.18 -17.87
N GLU A 401 -19.34 1.17 -18.67
CA GLU A 401 -18.37 1.98 -19.44
C GLU A 401 -17.37 2.68 -18.50
N LYS A 402 -17.86 3.24 -17.39
CA LYS A 402 -16.98 3.84 -16.37
C LYS A 402 -16.06 2.79 -15.77
N GLY A 403 -16.56 1.62 -15.42
CA GLY A 403 -15.74 0.52 -14.91
C GLY A 403 -14.65 0.09 -15.90
N ILE A 404 -14.96 0.01 -17.19
CA ILE A 404 -14.00 -0.33 -18.26
C ILE A 404 -12.92 0.77 -18.39
N ARG A 405 -13.31 2.04 -18.39
CA ARG A 405 -12.33 3.16 -18.43
C ARG A 405 -11.40 3.13 -17.23
N LEU A 406 -11.94 2.86 -16.05
CA LEU A 406 -11.17 2.76 -14.82
C LEU A 406 -10.26 1.51 -14.75
N GLY A 407 -10.59 0.39 -15.40
CA GLY A 407 -9.86 -0.88 -15.32
C GLY A 407 -9.73 -1.62 -16.64
N PRO A 408 -9.09 -1.05 -17.66
CA PRO A 408 -8.99 -1.66 -18.99
C PRO A 408 -8.17 -2.96 -19.01
N TYR A 409 -7.30 -3.16 -18.05
CA TYR A 409 -6.43 -4.35 -17.92
C TYR A 409 -6.86 -5.31 -16.80
N ASP A 410 -7.98 -5.05 -16.14
CA ASP A 410 -8.50 -5.97 -15.14
C ASP A 410 -8.91 -7.28 -15.80
N THR A 411 -8.65 -8.40 -15.13
CA THR A 411 -8.99 -9.75 -15.64
C THR A 411 -10.47 -9.93 -15.88
N ALA A 412 -11.33 -9.18 -15.19
CA ALA A 412 -12.76 -9.12 -15.44
C ALA A 412 -13.13 -8.21 -16.63
N SER A 413 -12.20 -7.40 -17.15
CA SER A 413 -12.47 -6.49 -18.27
C SER A 413 -13.02 -7.17 -19.53
N PRO A 414 -12.53 -8.34 -19.99
CA PRO A 414 -13.16 -9.06 -21.11
C PRO A 414 -14.62 -9.42 -20.84
N SER A 415 -14.94 -9.80 -19.60
CA SER A 415 -16.32 -10.07 -19.18
C SER A 415 -17.15 -8.77 -19.16
N ALA A 416 -16.59 -7.65 -18.74
CA ALA A 416 -17.25 -6.35 -18.76
C ALA A 416 -17.56 -5.88 -20.18
N TYR A 417 -16.66 -6.09 -21.14
CA TYR A 417 -16.95 -5.81 -22.55
C TYR A 417 -18.10 -6.67 -23.10
N SER A 418 -18.16 -7.94 -22.71
CA SER A 418 -19.30 -8.80 -23.09
C SER A 418 -20.61 -8.35 -22.46
N MET A 419 -20.56 -7.78 -21.26
CA MET A 419 -21.73 -7.24 -20.55
C MET A 419 -22.38 -6.07 -21.28
N LEU A 420 -21.63 -5.28 -22.06
CA LEU A 420 -22.19 -4.20 -22.89
C LEU A 420 -23.10 -4.73 -24.02
N SER A 421 -22.96 -6.00 -24.41
CA SER A 421 -23.87 -6.63 -25.39
C SER A 421 -25.20 -7.07 -24.77
N TRP A 422 -25.26 -7.28 -23.45
CA TRP A 422 -26.47 -7.75 -22.75
C TRP A 422 -27.61 -6.73 -22.71
N PRO A 423 -27.38 -5.44 -22.46
CA PRO A 423 -28.44 -4.44 -22.54
C PRO A 423 -29.08 -4.40 -23.90
N THR A 424 -28.30 -4.49 -24.98
CA THR A 424 -28.82 -4.52 -26.38
C THR A 424 -29.64 -5.79 -26.66
N TYR A 425 -29.18 -6.94 -26.14
CA TYR A 425 -29.92 -8.20 -26.29
C TYR A 425 -31.23 -8.20 -25.49
N TYR A 426 -31.20 -7.73 -24.23
CA TYR A 426 -32.36 -7.64 -23.36
C TYR A 426 -33.41 -6.68 -23.91
N TRP A 427 -32.97 -5.54 -24.48
CA TRP A 427 -33.87 -4.56 -25.10
C TRP A 427 -34.48 -5.11 -26.39
N ALA A 428 -33.71 -5.82 -27.21
CA ALA A 428 -34.19 -6.46 -28.44
C ALA A 428 -35.22 -7.56 -28.15
N THR A 429 -35.06 -8.34 -27.07
CA THR A 429 -35.99 -9.41 -26.70
C THR A 429 -37.25 -8.90 -25.98
N SER A 430 -37.17 -7.82 -25.22
CA SER A 430 -38.32 -7.25 -24.50
C SER A 430 -39.19 -6.32 -25.36
N SER A 431 -38.61 -5.67 -26.36
CA SER A 431 -39.30 -4.72 -27.22
C SER A 431 -39.81 -5.32 -28.58
N GLY A 432 -39.48 -6.58 -28.88
CA GLY A 432 -39.83 -7.23 -30.13
C GLY A 432 -39.25 -6.57 -31.41
N ARG A 433 -38.27 -5.68 -31.25
CA ARG A 433 -37.60 -5.00 -32.37
C ARG A 433 -36.12 -5.33 -32.39
N LEU A 434 -35.70 -6.18 -33.31
CA LEU A 434 -34.32 -6.43 -33.69
C LEU A 434 -33.79 -5.26 -34.54
N ASN A 435 -33.26 -4.22 -33.89
CA ASN A 435 -32.42 -3.23 -34.58
C ASN A 435 -31.00 -3.43 -34.13
N PHE A 436 -30.19 -4.08 -34.94
CA PHE A 436 -28.75 -4.16 -34.78
C PHE A 436 -28.15 -2.77 -34.99
N LEU A 437 -27.72 -2.13 -33.91
CA LEU A 437 -26.74 -1.04 -34.00
C LEU A 437 -25.36 -1.66 -34.13
N GLU A 438 -24.89 -1.82 -35.35
CA GLU A 438 -23.50 -2.13 -35.64
C GLU A 438 -22.63 -0.98 -35.12
N ARG A 439 -21.96 -1.17 -34.02
CA ARG A 439 -20.79 -0.34 -33.69
C ARG A 439 -19.57 -1.01 -34.33
N PRO A 440 -18.85 -0.35 -35.26
CA PRO A 440 -17.62 -0.89 -35.81
C PRO A 440 -16.52 -0.97 -34.77
N GLY A 441 -15.98 -2.17 -34.55
CA GLY A 441 -14.76 -2.38 -33.74
C GLY A 441 -14.76 -3.51 -32.70
N LEU A 442 -15.88 -4.19 -32.43
CA LEU A 442 -15.91 -5.33 -31.51
C LEU A 442 -15.84 -6.65 -32.31
N ALA A 443 -14.62 -7.09 -32.62
CA ALA A 443 -14.38 -8.43 -33.14
C ALA A 443 -14.65 -9.46 -32.04
N THR A 444 -15.77 -10.17 -32.11
CA THR A 444 -16.12 -11.32 -31.30
C THR A 444 -15.15 -12.47 -31.57
N ARG A 445 -14.10 -12.63 -30.77
CA ARG A 445 -13.37 -13.90 -30.69
C ARG A 445 -14.09 -14.78 -29.68
N GLY A 446 -14.62 -15.88 -30.18
CA GLY A 446 -15.36 -16.95 -29.57
C GLY A 446 -15.13 -17.23 -28.10
N PHE A 447 -16.01 -16.75 -27.26
CA PHE A 447 -16.18 -17.22 -25.90
C PHE A 447 -17.55 -17.88 -25.81
N ILE A 448 -17.55 -19.19 -25.56
CA ILE A 448 -18.75 -19.95 -25.21
C ILE A 448 -18.94 -19.72 -23.70
N PHE A 449 -19.91 -18.87 -23.34
CA PHE A 449 -20.32 -18.72 -21.96
C PHE A 449 -21.36 -19.79 -21.61
N PRO A 450 -21.31 -20.39 -20.40
CA PRO A 450 -22.41 -21.19 -19.92
C PRO A 450 -23.62 -20.29 -19.75
N ILE A 451 -24.65 -20.59 -20.49
CA ILE A 451 -25.98 -19.98 -20.38
C ILE A 451 -26.46 -20.29 -18.96
N CYS A 452 -26.43 -19.30 -18.07
CA CYS A 452 -27.19 -19.39 -16.85
C CYS A 452 -28.66 -19.60 -17.23
N PHE A 453 -29.18 -20.78 -16.97
CA PHE A 453 -30.59 -21.16 -17.16
C PHE A 453 -31.46 -20.23 -16.32
N TRP A 454 -31.91 -19.14 -16.89
CA TRP A 454 -33.07 -18.43 -16.41
C TRP A 454 -34.31 -19.18 -16.88
N ARG A 455 -34.84 -20.07 -16.05
CA ARG A 455 -36.26 -20.43 -16.15
C ARG A 455 -37.02 -19.17 -15.78
N ALA A 456 -37.55 -18.49 -16.77
CA ALA A 456 -38.55 -17.44 -16.55
C ALA A 456 -39.72 -18.05 -15.76
N PRO A 457 -40.18 -17.40 -14.67
CA PRO A 457 -41.45 -17.78 -14.02
C PRO A 457 -42.58 -17.08 -14.77
N TRP A 458 -42.83 -17.50 -16.01
CA TRP A 458 -44.09 -17.20 -16.72
C TRP A 458 -44.46 -18.51 -17.48
N GLY A 459 -45.21 -19.35 -16.78
CA GLY A 459 -45.99 -20.44 -17.35
C GLY A 459 -47.40 -20.10 -17.26
#